data_327f6b44d5fc5ac1c59f59ff6869867a
#
_entry.id   327f6b44d5fc5ac1c59f59ff6869867a
#
_cell.length_a   1.000
_cell.length_b   1.000
_cell.length_c   1.000
_cell.angle_alpha   90.00
_cell.angle_beta   90.00
_cell.angle_gamma   90.00
#
_symmetry.space_group_name_H-M   'P 1'
#
loop_
_entity.id
_entity.type
_entity.pdbx_description
1 polymer ?
#
loop_
_entity_poly.entity_id
_entity_poly.type
_entity_poly.pdbx_seq_one_letter_code
_entity_poly.pdbx_strand_id
1 'polypeptide(L)'
;ETEEDFGTQGTPPSHPDLLDYLSQRFVREGWSMKKLHRLIVTSQTYQRSSHAWPDLAEVDPGNYLLARQNRLRLDAEIVRDAALCASGLLTPKVGGPGVYPPQPADIYAFTQSRKNWKTSTGADRYRRGMYIFFYRSAPYPLLQTFDAPDFQTTCTRRVNSNTPLQ
;
A
#
# COMPACT_ATOMS: atom_id res chain seq x y z
N GLU A 1 14.84 5.80 -2.08
CA GLU A 1 15.50 4.50 -1.78
C GLU A 1 15.90 4.38 -0.31
N THR A 2 16.06 5.48 0.40
CA THR A 2 16.53 5.54 1.79
C THR A 2 15.54 6.31 2.68
N GLU A 3 14.26 5.98 2.58
CA GLU A 3 13.18 6.66 3.30
C GLU A 3 13.28 6.49 4.83
N GLU A 4 14.08 5.54 5.29
CA GLU A 4 14.35 5.27 6.72
C GLU A 4 15.63 5.94 7.23
N ASP A 5 16.49 6.44 6.34
CA ASP A 5 17.73 7.11 6.68
C ASP A 5 17.54 8.63 6.65
N PHE A 6 17.28 9.21 7.83
CA PHE A 6 17.17 10.65 8.00
C PHE A 6 18.55 11.26 8.22
N GLY A 7 18.95 12.20 7.35
CA GLY A 7 20.22 12.93 7.49
C GLY A 7 21.20 12.70 6.35
N THR A 8 22.50 12.82 6.67
CA THR A 8 23.57 12.86 5.66
C THR A 8 23.90 11.51 5.00
N GLN A 9 23.42 10.41 5.55
CA GLN A 9 23.64 9.07 5.00
C GLN A 9 22.57 8.67 3.97
N GLY A 10 21.45 9.38 3.94
CA GLY A 10 20.37 9.12 2.99
C GLY A 10 20.69 9.58 1.57
N THR A 11 20.06 8.98 0.58
CA THR A 11 20.14 9.42 -0.81
C THR A 11 19.38 10.73 -0.99
N PRO A 12 20.00 11.78 -1.59
CA PRO A 12 19.29 13.02 -1.90
C PRO A 12 18.07 12.79 -2.79
N PRO A 13 17.02 13.61 -2.70
CA PRO A 13 15.88 13.52 -3.59
C PRO A 13 16.28 13.73 -5.04
N SER A 14 15.71 12.95 -5.96
CA SER A 14 15.97 13.08 -7.40
C SER A 14 15.47 14.40 -7.99
N HIS A 15 14.47 15.01 -7.34
CA HIS A 15 13.85 16.27 -7.77
C HIS A 15 13.68 17.21 -6.58
N PRO A 16 14.76 17.85 -6.08
CA PRO A 16 14.71 18.68 -4.88
C PRO A 16 13.74 19.87 -5.04
N ASP A 17 13.75 20.55 -6.18
CA ASP A 17 12.87 21.69 -6.46
C ASP A 17 11.38 21.30 -6.42
N LEU A 18 11.04 20.09 -6.89
CA LEU A 18 9.68 19.56 -6.81
C LEU A 18 9.28 19.30 -5.35
N LEU A 19 10.18 18.72 -4.56
CA LEU A 19 9.94 18.48 -3.15
C LEU A 19 9.72 19.80 -2.39
N ASP A 20 10.54 20.81 -2.64
CA ASP A 20 10.41 22.13 -2.04
C ASP A 20 9.11 22.82 -2.47
N TYR A 21 8.74 22.74 -3.73
CA TYR A 21 7.49 23.26 -4.24
C TYR A 21 6.28 22.61 -3.53
N LEU A 22 6.26 21.29 -3.44
CA LEU A 22 5.15 20.55 -2.81
C LEU A 22 5.07 20.86 -1.31
N SER A 23 6.20 20.95 -0.61
CA SER A 23 6.24 21.27 0.83
C SER A 23 5.72 22.67 1.12
N GLN A 24 6.17 23.67 0.37
CA GLN A 24 5.70 25.05 0.48
C GLN A 24 4.20 25.16 0.15
N ARG A 25 3.76 24.46 -0.88
CA ARG A 25 2.36 24.44 -1.29
C ARG A 25 1.48 23.81 -0.21
N PHE A 26 1.93 22.70 0.39
CA PHE A 26 1.23 22.04 1.48
C PHE A 26 1.00 22.95 2.68
N VAL A 27 2.05 23.69 3.09
CA VAL A 27 1.95 24.66 4.18
C VAL A 27 0.99 25.81 3.82
N ARG A 28 1.14 26.42 2.64
CA ARG A 28 0.29 27.53 2.17
C ARG A 28 -1.19 27.16 2.08
N GLU A 29 -1.50 25.90 1.77
CA GLU A 29 -2.86 25.40 1.65
C GLU A 29 -3.45 24.88 2.97
N GLY A 30 -2.79 25.20 4.11
CA GLY A 30 -3.26 24.89 5.46
C GLY A 30 -3.10 23.41 5.82
N TRP A 31 -2.02 22.78 5.40
CA TRP A 31 -1.67 21.37 5.72
C TRP A 31 -2.72 20.37 5.25
N SER A 32 -3.40 20.67 4.15
CA SER A 32 -4.48 19.83 3.63
C SER A 32 -3.96 18.71 2.77
N MET A 33 -3.88 17.49 3.32
CA MET A 33 -3.54 16.27 2.58
C MET A 33 -4.43 16.08 1.34
N LYS A 34 -5.71 16.39 1.45
CA LYS A 34 -6.67 16.25 0.35
C LYS A 34 -6.36 17.16 -0.82
N LYS A 35 -5.95 18.40 -0.56
CA LYS A 35 -5.53 19.33 -1.62
C LYS A 35 -4.22 18.89 -2.27
N LEU A 36 -3.24 18.46 -1.45
CA LEU A 36 -1.97 17.94 -1.93
C LEU A 36 -2.18 16.71 -2.82
N HIS A 37 -2.96 15.73 -2.38
CA HIS A 37 -3.28 14.55 -3.20
C HIS A 37 -3.95 14.94 -4.52
N ARG A 38 -4.91 15.87 -4.49
CA ARG A 38 -5.56 16.36 -5.70
C ARG A 38 -4.56 16.97 -6.66
N LEU A 39 -3.66 17.82 -6.18
CA LEU A 39 -2.62 18.44 -6.99
C LEU A 39 -1.75 17.38 -7.69
N ILE A 40 -1.32 16.35 -6.94
CA ILE A 40 -0.48 15.27 -7.49
C ILE A 40 -1.25 14.46 -8.54
N VAL A 41 -2.43 13.91 -8.20
CA VAL A 41 -3.15 12.98 -9.09
C VAL A 41 -3.74 13.65 -10.34
N THR A 42 -3.92 14.99 -10.32
CA THR A 42 -4.36 15.74 -11.50
C THR A 42 -3.20 16.27 -12.34
N SER A 43 -1.95 16.07 -11.91
CA SER A 43 -0.78 16.48 -12.69
C SER A 43 -0.62 15.63 -13.96
N GLN A 44 -0.13 16.24 -15.02
CA GLN A 44 0.17 15.52 -16.27
C GLN A 44 1.19 14.40 -16.06
N THR A 45 2.14 14.59 -15.16
CA THR A 45 3.17 13.60 -14.81
C THR A 45 2.53 12.35 -14.21
N TYR A 46 1.62 12.51 -13.23
CA TYR A 46 0.93 11.39 -12.60
C TYR A 46 -0.01 10.66 -13.56
N GLN A 47 -0.64 11.37 -14.49
CA GLN A 47 -1.60 10.82 -15.45
C GLN A 47 -0.96 10.20 -16.70
N ARG A 48 0.38 10.12 -16.76
CA ARG A 48 1.07 9.47 -17.87
C ARG A 48 0.75 7.98 -17.94
N SER A 49 0.77 7.45 -19.16
CA SER A 49 0.68 6.01 -19.40
C SER A 49 1.90 5.28 -18.79
N SER A 50 1.69 4.04 -18.37
CA SER A 50 2.79 3.14 -17.97
C SER A 50 3.44 2.42 -19.17
N HIS A 51 3.03 2.74 -20.40
CA HIS A 51 3.63 2.18 -21.59
C HIS A 51 5.07 2.68 -21.74
N ALA A 52 6.00 1.75 -21.87
CA ALA A 52 7.40 2.07 -22.13
C ALA A 52 7.64 2.06 -23.63
N TRP A 53 8.04 3.19 -24.19
CA TRP A 53 8.53 3.27 -25.55
C TRP A 53 9.96 2.71 -25.55
N PRO A 54 10.39 1.93 -26.57
CA PRO A 54 11.74 1.36 -26.61
C PRO A 54 12.85 2.40 -26.37
N ASP A 55 12.79 3.53 -27.05
CA ASP A 55 13.78 4.59 -26.96
C ASP A 55 13.90 5.18 -25.53
N LEU A 56 12.77 5.29 -24.81
CA LEU A 56 12.77 5.79 -23.43
C LEU A 56 13.33 4.74 -22.44
N ALA A 57 13.22 3.46 -22.76
CA ALA A 57 13.79 2.41 -21.93
C ALA A 57 15.32 2.39 -22.00
N GLU A 58 15.89 2.81 -23.13
CA GLU A 58 17.35 2.94 -23.31
C GLU A 58 17.89 4.22 -22.64
N VAL A 59 17.19 5.34 -22.80
CA VAL A 59 17.64 6.67 -22.31
C VAL A 59 17.44 6.82 -20.80
N ASP A 60 16.30 6.35 -20.26
CA ASP A 60 15.94 6.46 -18.85
C ASP A 60 15.28 5.17 -18.33
N PRO A 61 16.07 4.08 -18.18
CA PRO A 61 15.53 2.81 -17.69
C PRO A 61 14.93 2.94 -16.29
N GLY A 62 15.51 3.77 -15.42
CA GLY A 62 15.04 4.02 -14.04
C GLY A 62 13.84 4.96 -13.93
N ASN A 63 13.40 5.55 -15.07
CA ASN A 63 12.33 6.54 -15.09
C ASN A 63 12.56 7.75 -14.17
N TYR A 64 13.82 8.18 -14.04
CA TYR A 64 14.18 9.37 -13.24
C TYR A 64 13.57 10.66 -13.80
N LEU A 65 13.37 10.73 -15.12
CA LEU A 65 12.75 11.88 -15.78
C LEU A 65 11.20 11.85 -15.72
N LEU A 66 10.62 10.86 -15.06
CA LEU A 66 9.18 10.70 -14.90
C LEU A 66 8.40 10.73 -16.23
N ALA A 67 9.01 10.17 -17.29
CA ALA A 67 8.45 10.18 -18.64
C ALA A 67 7.25 9.22 -18.79
N ARG A 68 7.10 8.25 -17.89
CA ARG A 68 6.02 7.28 -17.83
C ARG A 68 5.57 7.03 -16.40
N GLN A 69 4.41 6.45 -16.21
CA GLN A 69 3.98 5.96 -14.90
C GLN A 69 4.69 4.63 -14.59
N ASN A 70 5.19 4.47 -13.38
CA ASN A 70 5.75 3.20 -12.94
C ASN A 70 4.65 2.16 -12.78
N ARG A 71 4.92 0.92 -13.17
CA ARG A 71 4.05 -0.21 -12.87
C ARG A 71 4.31 -0.65 -11.44
N LEU A 72 3.35 -0.37 -10.57
CA LEU A 72 3.43 -0.74 -9.17
C LEU A 72 2.44 -1.87 -8.90
N ARG A 73 2.86 -2.86 -8.11
CA ARG A 73 1.93 -3.85 -7.58
C ARG A 73 1.05 -3.20 -6.51
N LEU A 74 -0.21 -3.59 -6.47
CA LEU A 74 -1.12 -3.15 -5.44
C LEU A 74 -0.70 -3.68 -4.07
N ASP A 75 -0.90 -2.88 -3.03
CA ASP A 75 -0.74 -3.31 -1.65
C ASP A 75 -1.70 -4.45 -1.30
N ALA A 76 -1.32 -5.31 -0.37
CA ALA A 76 -2.07 -6.50 0.04
C ALA A 76 -3.54 -6.22 0.35
N GLU A 77 -3.81 -5.13 1.08
CA GLU A 77 -5.17 -4.71 1.42
C GLU A 77 -5.97 -4.31 0.18
N ILE A 78 -5.31 -3.66 -0.78
CA ILE A 78 -5.94 -3.22 -2.03
C ILE A 78 -6.21 -4.40 -2.97
N VAL A 79 -5.33 -5.41 -3.00
CA VAL A 79 -5.58 -6.67 -3.74
C VAL A 79 -6.89 -7.30 -3.28
N ARG A 80 -7.08 -7.42 -1.96
CA ARG A 80 -8.32 -7.93 -1.39
C ARG A 80 -9.52 -7.04 -1.71
N ASP A 81 -9.39 -5.74 -1.56
CA ASP A 81 -10.46 -4.78 -1.83
C ASP A 81 -10.89 -4.82 -3.30
N ALA A 82 -9.94 -4.94 -4.22
CA ALA A 82 -10.21 -5.07 -5.65
C ALA A 82 -10.99 -6.35 -5.98
N ALA A 83 -10.61 -7.49 -5.39
CA ALA A 83 -11.34 -8.75 -5.55
C ALA A 83 -12.78 -8.67 -5.01
N LEU A 84 -12.97 -8.07 -3.84
CA LEU A 84 -14.29 -7.87 -3.26
C LEU A 84 -15.13 -6.87 -4.06
N CYS A 85 -14.51 -5.83 -4.62
CA CYS A 85 -15.19 -4.87 -5.48
C CYS A 85 -15.64 -5.52 -6.78
N ALA A 86 -14.76 -6.27 -7.44
CA ALA A 86 -15.08 -6.97 -8.69
C ALA A 86 -16.19 -8.02 -8.52
N SER A 87 -16.26 -8.67 -7.35
CA SER A 87 -17.33 -9.63 -7.03
C SER A 87 -18.63 -8.99 -6.52
N GLY A 88 -18.67 -7.67 -6.34
CA GLY A 88 -19.84 -6.96 -5.79
C GLY A 88 -20.06 -7.17 -4.29
N LEU A 89 -19.11 -7.78 -3.58
CA LEU A 89 -19.24 -8.11 -2.16
C LEU A 89 -18.68 -7.02 -1.22
N LEU A 90 -17.92 -6.05 -1.74
CA LEU A 90 -17.24 -5.06 -0.92
C LEU A 90 -18.22 -4.25 -0.06
N THR A 91 -18.00 -4.26 1.24
CA THR A 91 -18.72 -3.39 2.18
C THR A 91 -17.89 -2.12 2.44
N PRO A 92 -18.32 -0.94 1.94
CA PRO A 92 -17.52 0.30 1.99
C PRO A 92 -17.62 1.04 3.33
N LYS A 93 -18.17 0.42 4.38
CA LYS A 93 -18.34 1.03 5.70
C LYS A 93 -17.01 1.55 6.24
N VAL A 94 -16.96 2.82 6.60
CA VAL A 94 -15.80 3.49 7.20
C VAL A 94 -15.90 3.50 8.73
N GLY A 95 -14.76 3.29 9.40
CA GLY A 95 -14.67 3.29 10.87
C GLY A 95 -15.23 2.01 11.53
N GLY A 96 -15.22 1.99 12.85
CA GLY A 96 -15.65 0.84 13.64
C GLY A 96 -14.51 -0.15 13.97
N PRO A 97 -14.83 -1.23 14.72
CA PRO A 97 -13.85 -2.20 15.16
C PRO A 97 -13.23 -3.01 14.00
N GLY A 98 -12.11 -3.65 14.28
CA GLY A 98 -11.49 -4.63 13.38
C GLY A 98 -12.40 -5.80 13.10
N VAL A 99 -12.23 -6.40 11.91
CA VAL A 99 -13.03 -7.54 11.44
C VAL A 99 -12.17 -8.78 11.23
N TYR A 100 -12.82 -9.93 11.27
CA TYR A 100 -12.19 -11.24 11.17
C TYR A 100 -12.71 -11.97 9.93
N PRO A 101 -12.16 -11.75 8.73
CA PRO A 101 -12.59 -12.46 7.55
C PRO A 101 -12.32 -13.97 7.65
N PRO A 102 -12.95 -14.81 6.82
CA PRO A 102 -12.66 -16.23 6.77
C PRO A 102 -11.20 -16.50 6.46
N GLN A 103 -10.62 -17.48 7.13
CA GLN A 103 -9.27 -17.97 6.86
C GLN A 103 -9.24 -19.49 7.00
N PRO A 104 -8.23 -20.20 6.47
CA PRO A 104 -8.07 -21.62 6.66
C PRO A 104 -8.07 -22.02 8.13
N ALA A 105 -8.55 -23.23 8.44
CA ALA A 105 -8.45 -23.80 9.78
C ALA A 105 -6.96 -23.99 10.17
N ASP A 106 -6.73 -24.09 11.46
CA ASP A 106 -5.42 -24.48 12.04
C ASP A 106 -4.25 -23.52 11.84
N ILE A 107 -4.47 -22.33 11.28
CA ILE A 107 -3.41 -21.30 11.16
C ILE A 107 -2.75 -21.00 12.51
N TYR A 108 -3.50 -21.09 13.60
CA TYR A 108 -3.01 -20.83 14.95
C TYR A 108 -2.59 -22.10 15.72
N ALA A 109 -2.58 -23.27 15.08
CA ALA A 109 -2.27 -24.54 15.74
C ALA A 109 -0.87 -24.55 16.39
N PHE A 110 0.07 -23.88 15.78
CA PHE A 110 1.48 -23.81 16.22
C PHE A 110 1.83 -22.53 17.00
N THR A 111 0.86 -21.68 17.31
CA THR A 111 1.13 -20.48 18.12
C THR A 111 1.22 -20.83 19.61
N GLN A 112 2.17 -20.22 20.32
CA GLN A 112 2.38 -20.46 21.77
C GLN A 112 1.15 -20.19 22.65
N SER A 113 0.27 -19.31 22.18
CA SER A 113 -1.00 -19.02 22.87
C SER A 113 -2.17 -19.24 21.92
N ARG A 114 -3.23 -19.88 22.44
CA ARG A 114 -4.46 -20.03 21.66
C ARG A 114 -4.97 -18.67 21.20
N LYS A 115 -5.11 -18.51 19.90
CA LYS A 115 -5.71 -17.32 19.26
C LYS A 115 -7.18 -17.61 18.97
N ASN A 116 -8.05 -16.66 19.31
CA ASN A 116 -9.46 -16.77 18.98
C ASN A 116 -9.74 -15.95 17.71
N TRP A 117 -10.01 -16.66 16.61
CA TRP A 117 -10.43 -16.03 15.36
C TRP A 117 -11.90 -16.37 15.10
N LYS A 118 -12.79 -15.64 15.75
CA LYS A 118 -14.21 -15.77 15.48
C LYS A 118 -14.53 -15.02 14.19
N THR A 119 -14.74 -15.79 13.12
CA THR A 119 -15.07 -15.22 11.81
C THR A 119 -16.26 -14.28 11.89
N SER A 120 -16.11 -13.07 11.38
CA SER A 120 -17.18 -12.08 11.28
C SER A 120 -18.33 -12.60 10.41
N THR A 121 -19.55 -12.16 10.70
CA THR A 121 -20.76 -12.56 9.97
C THR A 121 -21.34 -11.41 9.17
N GLY A 122 -22.23 -11.71 8.23
CA GLY A 122 -22.90 -10.70 7.41
C GLY A 122 -21.92 -9.80 6.64
N ALA A 123 -22.23 -8.52 6.55
CA ALA A 123 -21.46 -7.53 5.80
C ALA A 123 -20.03 -7.32 6.34
N ASP A 124 -19.79 -7.55 7.61
CA ASP A 124 -18.47 -7.36 8.23
C ASP A 124 -17.41 -8.35 7.69
N ARG A 125 -17.83 -9.49 7.10
CA ARG A 125 -16.91 -10.41 6.41
C ARG A 125 -16.23 -9.77 5.20
N TYR A 126 -16.85 -8.79 4.60
CA TYR A 126 -16.51 -8.21 3.30
C TYR A 126 -16.05 -6.76 3.40
N ARG A 127 -15.69 -6.31 4.60
CA ARG A 127 -15.09 -5.00 4.80
C ARG A 127 -13.71 -4.93 4.18
N ARG A 128 -13.26 -3.68 3.91
CA ARG A 128 -11.95 -3.39 3.33
C ARG A 128 -10.81 -4.04 4.10
N GLY A 129 -9.74 -4.39 3.39
CA GLY A 129 -8.54 -5.04 3.93
C GLY A 129 -7.90 -4.29 5.10
N MET A 130 -7.96 -2.96 5.09
CA MET A 130 -7.44 -2.12 6.17
C MET A 130 -8.14 -2.33 7.53
N TYR A 131 -9.31 -2.94 7.57
CA TYR A 131 -10.04 -3.24 8.81
C TYR A 131 -9.81 -4.65 9.34
N ILE A 132 -9.00 -5.48 8.67
CA ILE A 132 -8.70 -6.83 9.13
C ILE A 132 -7.95 -6.77 10.45
N PHE A 133 -8.44 -7.51 11.44
CA PHE A 133 -7.75 -7.65 12.72
C PHE A 133 -6.41 -8.37 12.53
N PHE A 134 -5.40 -7.94 13.26
CA PHE A 134 -4.04 -8.39 13.08
C PHE A 134 -3.46 -8.99 14.37
N TYR A 135 -2.98 -10.23 14.28
CA TYR A 135 -2.13 -10.84 15.31
C TYR A 135 -0.67 -10.77 14.87
N ARG A 136 0.20 -10.09 15.62
CA ARG A 136 1.64 -9.97 15.30
C ARG A 136 2.33 -11.32 15.14
N SER A 137 1.94 -12.32 15.97
CA SER A 137 2.54 -13.67 15.95
C SER A 137 2.01 -14.57 14.84
N ALA A 138 0.90 -14.21 14.21
CA ALA A 138 0.28 -14.99 13.14
C ALA A 138 -0.57 -14.06 12.25
N PRO A 139 0.04 -13.38 11.29
CA PRO A 139 -0.63 -12.49 10.38
C PRO A 139 -1.70 -13.20 9.54
N TYR A 140 -2.67 -12.44 9.06
CA TYR A 140 -3.68 -12.96 8.14
C TYR A 140 -3.02 -13.42 6.83
N PRO A 141 -3.19 -14.67 6.38
CA PRO A 141 -2.37 -15.27 5.32
C PRO A 141 -2.35 -14.50 4.00
N LEU A 142 -3.50 -14.02 3.55
CA LEU A 142 -3.58 -13.26 2.30
C LEU A 142 -2.72 -11.99 2.39
N LEU A 143 -2.79 -11.26 3.50
CA LEU A 143 -1.99 -10.05 3.68
C LEU A 143 -0.48 -10.39 3.71
N GLN A 144 -0.10 -11.48 4.36
CA GLN A 144 1.28 -11.94 4.41
C GLN A 144 1.79 -12.37 3.02
N THR A 145 0.97 -13.10 2.26
CA THR A 145 1.31 -13.53 0.89
C THR A 145 1.59 -12.34 -0.04
N PHE A 146 0.88 -11.23 0.15
CA PHE A 146 1.06 -10.02 -0.65
C PHE A 146 1.91 -8.94 0.03
N ASP A 147 2.84 -9.34 0.89
CA ASP A 147 3.85 -8.48 1.51
C ASP A 147 3.28 -7.31 2.33
N ALA A 148 2.19 -7.52 3.05
CA ALA A 148 1.79 -6.55 4.07
C ALA A 148 2.90 -6.44 5.13
N PRO A 149 3.10 -5.26 5.75
CA PRO A 149 4.06 -5.11 6.84
C PRO A 149 3.83 -6.11 7.96
N ASP A 150 4.89 -6.52 8.64
CA ASP A 150 4.84 -7.46 9.77
C ASP A 150 4.24 -6.85 11.03
N PHE A 151 4.08 -5.52 11.07
CA PHE A 151 3.59 -4.73 12.21
C PHE A 151 4.43 -4.88 13.49
N GLN A 152 5.65 -5.37 13.37
CA GLN A 152 6.58 -5.46 14.48
C GLN A 152 7.47 -4.23 14.57
N THR A 153 7.79 -3.66 13.41
CA THR A 153 8.64 -2.48 13.27
C THR A 153 7.91 -1.37 12.50
N THR A 154 8.47 -0.17 12.53
CA THR A 154 8.01 0.93 11.68
C THR A 154 8.32 0.59 10.23
N CYS A 155 7.34 0.76 9.36
CA CYS A 155 7.48 0.50 7.93
C CYS A 155 7.23 1.80 7.16
N THR A 156 8.28 2.40 6.63
CA THR A 156 8.20 3.60 5.77
C THR A 156 8.04 3.22 4.31
N ARG A 157 8.58 2.04 3.92
CA ARG A 157 8.48 1.49 2.58
C ARG A 157 8.10 0.02 2.63
N ARG A 158 7.09 -0.36 1.86
CA ARG A 158 6.72 -1.77 1.71
C ARG A 158 7.63 -2.45 0.68
N VAL A 159 8.19 -3.58 1.07
CA VAL A 159 8.92 -4.45 0.14
C VAL A 159 7.90 -5.24 -0.67
N ASN A 160 8.04 -5.26 -1.99
CA ASN A 160 7.19 -6.04 -2.87
C ASN A 160 8.00 -7.20 -3.42
N SER A 161 7.57 -8.43 -3.16
CA SER A 161 8.10 -9.63 -3.77
C SER A 161 7.24 -10.08 -4.97
N ASN A 162 7.73 -11.01 -5.73
CA ASN A 162 6.97 -11.67 -6.79
C ASN A 162 7.21 -13.16 -6.68
N THR A 163 6.32 -13.85 -6.01
CA THR A 163 6.43 -15.27 -5.72
C THR A 163 5.35 -16.08 -6.44
N PRO A 164 5.55 -17.39 -6.65
CA PRO A 164 4.54 -18.24 -7.29
C PRO A 164 3.19 -18.31 -6.56
N LEU A 165 3.15 -17.93 -5.28
CA LEU A 165 1.93 -17.92 -4.47
C LEU A 165 1.08 -16.65 -4.66
N GLN A 166 1.66 -15.61 -5.23
CA GLN A 166 1.01 -14.33 -5.51
C GLN A 166 0.38 -14.32 -6.89
#